data_4c90ed44e153866ac66459b8a1ec4696
#
_entry.id   4c90ed44e153866ac66459b8a1ec4696
#
_cell.length_a   1.000
_cell.length_b   1.000
_cell.length_c   1.000
_cell.angle_alpha   90.00
_cell.angle_beta   90.00
_cell.angle_gamma   90.00
#
_symmetry.space_group_name_H-M   'P 1'
#
loop_
_entity.id
_entity.type
_entity.pdbx_description
1 polymer ?
#
loop_
_entity_poly.entity_id
_entity_poly.type
_entity_poly.pdbx_seq_one_letter_code
_entity_poly.pdbx_strand_id
1 'polypeptide(L)'
;VQFTLRPAQAADWPAIEALLHGAALPVAGAREHLDQFVVAEAGRIVGCAGLEPHGEAVLLRSLAVEASDRGRGLGQALTRHLLARAMEEGRQSVWLRTTTAADFFGLLGFRMAAPETVPEALRTSAAFQGACPDGAATLLLDLRPGVTVRPARADDMAAVLDIYNHEVRTSTATYQYAERTPQEQLEQWAAKQRDGHGFFVAETAAGEVVGYACYGLFRPREGWRFACEHSVYLHAQWRGRGIARMLMAPVMAHARRRGFHTMVGVIDASNAASVRMHEAMGFRVAGVLREGGYKFGRWLDVAFVQAML
;
A
#
# COMPACT_ATOMS: atom_id res chain seq x y z
N VAL A 1 17.90 -15.29 17.59
CA VAL A 1 17.76 -14.08 18.43
C VAL A 1 16.43 -13.45 18.05
N GLN A 2 15.56 -13.30 19.04
CA GLN A 2 14.28 -12.61 18.86
C GLN A 2 14.61 -11.12 18.85
N PHE A 3 14.23 -10.39 17.80
CA PHE A 3 14.36 -8.94 17.67
C PHE A 3 12.99 -8.32 17.39
N THR A 4 12.83 -7.08 17.75
CA THR A 4 11.66 -6.26 17.42
C THR A 4 12.05 -5.13 16.48
N LEU A 5 11.16 -4.79 15.54
CA LEU A 5 11.32 -3.59 14.71
C LEU A 5 10.44 -2.49 15.29
N ARG A 6 11.01 -1.31 15.47
CA ARG A 6 10.27 -0.13 15.90
C ARG A 6 10.76 1.14 15.22
N PRO A 7 9.95 2.19 15.14
CA PRO A 7 10.42 3.51 14.70
C PRO A 7 11.58 3.99 15.56
N ALA A 8 12.54 4.66 14.93
CA ALA A 8 13.65 5.28 15.64
C ALA A 8 13.19 6.50 16.43
N GLN A 9 13.82 6.74 17.56
CA GLN A 9 13.62 7.90 18.43
C GLN A 9 14.89 8.75 18.48
N ALA A 10 14.78 10.01 18.91
CA ALA A 10 15.93 10.91 18.99
C ALA A 10 17.06 10.35 19.87
N ALA A 11 16.71 9.61 20.94
CA ALA A 11 17.67 8.95 21.84
C ALA A 11 18.46 7.80 21.17
N ASP A 12 17.96 7.25 20.05
CA ASP A 12 18.62 6.15 19.33
C ASP A 12 19.79 6.62 18.46
N TRP A 13 19.87 7.93 18.19
CA TRP A 13 20.84 8.48 17.23
C TRP A 13 22.28 8.05 17.49
N PRO A 14 22.81 8.10 18.72
CA PRO A 14 24.20 7.67 18.96
C PRO A 14 24.47 6.21 18.56
N ALA A 15 23.49 5.31 18.78
CA ALA A 15 23.61 3.90 18.39
C ALA A 15 23.51 3.72 16.88
N ILE A 16 22.62 4.45 16.22
CA ILE A 16 22.47 4.47 14.76
C ILE A 16 23.77 4.98 14.13
N GLU A 17 24.30 6.10 14.59
CA GLU A 17 25.53 6.69 14.07
C GLU A 17 26.74 5.74 14.23
N ALA A 18 26.84 5.05 15.37
CA ALA A 18 27.87 4.03 15.59
C ALA A 18 27.74 2.86 14.61
N LEU A 19 26.52 2.38 14.34
CA LEU A 19 26.24 1.34 13.34
C LEU A 19 26.65 1.77 11.94
N LEU A 20 26.35 3.01 11.55
CA LEU A 20 26.69 3.55 10.24
C LEU A 20 28.21 3.66 10.07
N HIS A 21 28.92 4.17 11.07
CA HIS A 21 30.40 4.21 11.06
C HIS A 21 31.01 2.82 11.00
N GLY A 22 30.50 1.87 11.80
CA GLY A 22 30.95 0.47 11.80
C GLY A 22 30.71 -0.26 10.47
N ALA A 23 29.72 0.19 9.69
CA ALA A 23 29.39 -0.32 8.35
C ALA A 23 30.04 0.50 7.22
N ALA A 24 30.85 1.51 7.52
CA ALA A 24 31.44 2.46 6.57
C ALA A 24 30.36 3.14 5.67
N LEU A 25 29.21 3.47 6.23
CA LEU A 25 28.10 4.12 5.55
C LEU A 25 28.08 5.63 5.81
N PRO A 26 27.67 6.45 4.82
CA PRO A 26 27.53 7.89 4.99
C PRO A 26 26.49 8.25 6.07
N VAL A 27 26.87 9.16 6.97
CA VAL A 27 25.99 9.73 8.00
C VAL A 27 25.27 11.00 7.50
N ALA A 28 25.88 11.67 6.51
CA ALA A 28 25.32 12.92 5.95
C ALA A 28 23.88 12.77 5.50
N GLY A 29 22.99 13.67 5.92
CA GLY A 29 21.56 13.65 5.62
C GLY A 29 20.75 12.58 6.38
N ALA A 30 21.37 11.72 7.22
CA ALA A 30 20.63 10.67 7.90
C ALA A 30 19.84 11.18 9.11
N ARG A 31 20.41 12.13 9.85
CA ARG A 31 19.81 12.67 11.08
C ARG A 31 18.56 13.51 10.79
N GLU A 32 18.54 14.20 9.68
CA GLU A 32 17.43 15.03 9.23
C GLU A 32 16.17 14.22 8.92
N HIS A 33 16.34 12.91 8.61
CA HIS A 33 15.27 11.98 8.30
C HIS A 33 15.09 10.90 9.38
N LEU A 34 15.52 11.16 10.62
CA LEU A 34 15.49 10.17 11.70
C LEU A 34 14.07 9.64 11.98
N ASP A 35 13.05 10.47 11.84
CA ASP A 35 11.64 10.10 11.96
C ASP A 35 11.20 9.05 10.91
N GLN A 36 11.98 8.90 9.85
CA GLN A 36 11.79 7.93 8.77
C GLN A 36 12.61 6.65 8.96
N PHE A 37 13.35 6.54 10.06
CA PHE A 37 14.15 5.35 10.36
C PHE A 37 13.38 4.32 11.15
N VAL A 38 13.79 3.07 10.98
CA VAL A 38 13.42 1.92 11.79
C VAL A 38 14.69 1.30 12.38
N VAL A 39 14.59 0.84 13.61
CA VAL A 39 15.67 0.11 14.30
C VAL A 39 15.24 -1.32 14.62
N ALA A 40 16.21 -2.23 14.57
CA ALA A 40 16.08 -3.58 15.09
C ALA A 40 16.69 -3.64 16.48
N GLU A 41 15.89 -4.02 17.48
CA GLU A 41 16.25 -4.05 18.89
C GLU A 41 16.23 -5.48 19.43
N ALA A 42 17.32 -5.88 20.05
CA ALA A 42 17.51 -7.17 20.73
C ALA A 42 18.24 -6.94 22.06
N GLY A 43 17.57 -6.25 23.03
CA GLY A 43 18.19 -5.73 24.24
C GLY A 43 19.08 -4.49 24.02
N ARG A 44 19.57 -4.29 22.81
CA ARG A 44 20.25 -3.09 22.28
C ARG A 44 19.89 -2.93 20.81
N ILE A 45 20.18 -1.78 20.25
CA ILE A 45 20.01 -1.59 18.79
C ILE A 45 21.12 -2.35 18.06
N VAL A 46 20.71 -3.30 17.20
CA VAL A 46 21.59 -4.19 16.42
C VAL A 46 21.49 -3.97 14.91
N GLY A 47 20.59 -3.10 14.47
CA GLY A 47 20.44 -2.72 13.07
C GLY A 47 19.56 -1.51 12.90
N CYS A 48 19.73 -0.83 11.77
CA CYS A 48 18.90 0.31 11.38
C CYS A 48 18.76 0.39 9.87
N ALA A 49 17.73 1.08 9.42
CA ALA A 49 17.57 1.52 8.03
C ALA A 49 16.60 2.70 8.00
N GLY A 50 16.69 3.54 6.97
CA GLY A 50 15.81 4.70 6.82
C GLY A 50 15.32 4.90 5.41
N LEU A 51 14.22 5.66 5.29
CA LEU A 51 13.72 6.22 4.05
C LEU A 51 13.98 7.72 4.02
N GLU A 52 14.26 8.24 2.83
CA GLU A 52 14.35 9.68 2.57
C GLU A 52 13.35 10.00 1.45
N PRO A 53 12.19 10.62 1.77
CA PRO A 53 11.11 10.85 0.80
C PRO A 53 11.46 11.95 -0.21
N HIS A 54 11.16 11.69 -1.50
CA HIS A 54 11.33 12.62 -2.61
C HIS A 54 10.12 12.56 -3.56
N GLY A 55 8.99 13.10 -3.12
CA GLY A 55 7.74 13.03 -3.88
C GLY A 55 7.23 11.59 -4.00
N GLU A 56 7.04 11.12 -5.24
CA GLU A 56 6.59 9.73 -5.50
C GLU A 56 7.72 8.71 -5.37
N ALA A 57 8.97 9.14 -5.37
CA ALA A 57 10.14 8.30 -5.14
C ALA A 57 10.61 8.41 -3.69
N VAL A 58 11.34 7.40 -3.24
CA VAL A 58 11.97 7.39 -1.92
C VAL A 58 13.35 6.76 -2.00
N LEU A 59 14.32 7.32 -1.29
CA LEU A 59 15.65 6.73 -1.14
C LEU A 59 15.70 5.83 0.09
N LEU A 60 15.98 4.55 -0.10
CA LEU A 60 16.34 3.63 0.99
C LEU A 60 17.82 3.85 1.29
N ARG A 61 18.12 4.17 2.53
CA ARG A 61 19.47 4.50 2.97
C ARG A 61 19.82 3.90 4.32
N SER A 62 21.12 3.93 4.66
CA SER A 62 21.61 3.66 6.02
C SER A 62 21.23 2.27 6.55
N LEU A 63 21.11 1.27 5.65
CA LEU A 63 20.89 -0.12 6.07
C LEU A 63 22.19 -0.66 6.69
N ALA A 64 22.22 -0.72 7.98
CA ALA A 64 23.33 -1.27 8.75
C ALA A 64 22.85 -2.34 9.71
N VAL A 65 23.64 -3.42 9.85
CA VAL A 65 23.43 -4.49 10.83
C VAL A 65 24.77 -4.77 11.51
N GLU A 66 24.73 -4.84 12.83
CA GLU A 66 25.90 -5.19 13.67
C GLU A 66 26.57 -6.44 13.14
N ALA A 67 27.90 -6.45 13.06
CA ALA A 67 28.68 -7.53 12.44
C ALA A 67 28.37 -8.91 13.04
N SER A 68 28.22 -9.00 14.37
CA SER A 68 27.86 -10.23 15.10
C SER A 68 26.43 -10.74 14.79
N ASP A 69 25.56 -9.91 14.25
CA ASP A 69 24.14 -10.21 14.02
C ASP A 69 23.80 -10.35 12.52
N ARG A 70 24.80 -10.24 11.65
CA ARG A 70 24.64 -10.49 10.21
C ARG A 70 24.32 -11.96 9.90
N GLY A 71 23.78 -12.22 8.71
CA GLY A 71 23.41 -13.57 8.28
C GLY A 71 22.14 -14.14 8.94
N ARG A 72 21.46 -13.38 9.83
CA ARG A 72 20.27 -13.80 10.59
C ARG A 72 18.96 -13.20 10.04
N GLY A 73 18.97 -12.64 8.84
CA GLY A 73 17.78 -12.08 8.20
C GLY A 73 17.40 -10.66 8.62
N LEU A 74 18.14 -10.00 9.55
CA LEU A 74 17.79 -8.65 10.03
C LEU A 74 17.74 -7.61 8.91
N GLY A 75 18.74 -7.61 8.03
CA GLY A 75 18.75 -6.69 6.89
C GLY A 75 17.55 -6.86 5.97
N GLN A 76 17.12 -8.10 5.73
CA GLN A 76 15.91 -8.38 4.96
C GLN A 76 14.66 -7.91 5.69
N ALA A 77 14.56 -8.13 7.01
CA ALA A 77 13.42 -7.70 7.81
C ALA A 77 13.27 -6.17 7.83
N LEU A 78 14.36 -5.44 8.06
CA LEU A 78 14.42 -3.98 8.00
C LEU A 78 13.99 -3.46 6.62
N THR A 79 14.59 -4.02 5.56
CA THR A 79 14.25 -3.59 4.19
C THR A 79 12.78 -3.86 3.87
N ARG A 80 12.27 -5.07 4.13
CA ARG A 80 10.87 -5.41 3.86
C ARG A 80 9.89 -4.54 4.65
N HIS A 81 10.21 -4.21 5.90
CA HIS A 81 9.39 -3.31 6.71
C HIS A 81 9.29 -1.92 6.07
N LEU A 82 10.42 -1.37 5.60
CA LEU A 82 10.45 -0.06 4.93
C LEU A 82 9.77 -0.10 3.55
N LEU A 83 9.92 -1.19 2.79
CA LEU A 83 9.21 -1.36 1.52
C LEU A 83 7.70 -1.39 1.71
N ALA A 84 7.21 -2.13 2.72
CA ALA A 84 5.78 -2.14 3.05
C ALA A 84 5.27 -0.74 3.39
N ARG A 85 6.02 0.02 4.21
CA ARG A 85 5.69 1.41 4.53
C ARG A 85 5.68 2.32 3.30
N ALA A 86 6.67 2.21 2.41
CA ALA A 86 6.71 2.98 1.17
C ALA A 86 5.48 2.69 0.28
N MET A 87 5.06 1.42 0.19
CA MET A 87 3.82 1.04 -0.52
C MET A 87 2.57 1.62 0.16
N GLU A 88 2.47 1.54 1.49
CA GLU A 88 1.35 2.11 2.27
C GLU A 88 1.25 3.63 2.08
N GLU A 89 2.38 4.32 2.01
CA GLU A 89 2.46 5.76 1.72
C GLU A 89 2.17 6.12 0.24
N GLY A 90 2.02 5.12 -0.63
CA GLY A 90 1.74 5.32 -2.07
C GLY A 90 2.95 5.76 -2.88
N ARG A 91 4.16 5.46 -2.42
CA ARG A 91 5.38 5.70 -3.19
C ARG A 91 5.39 4.80 -4.42
N GLN A 92 5.91 5.31 -5.53
CA GLN A 92 5.94 4.57 -6.81
C GLN A 92 7.27 3.82 -7.03
N SER A 93 8.34 4.26 -6.37
CA SER A 93 9.65 3.64 -6.53
C SER A 93 10.54 3.82 -5.30
N VAL A 94 11.38 2.81 -5.04
CA VAL A 94 12.44 2.87 -4.03
C VAL A 94 13.78 2.81 -4.73
N TRP A 95 14.62 3.76 -4.41
CA TRP A 95 15.98 3.89 -4.95
C TRP A 95 17.00 3.68 -3.85
N LEU A 96 18.17 3.25 -4.19
CA LEU A 96 19.33 3.18 -3.28
C LEU A 96 20.64 3.28 -4.03
N ARG A 97 21.70 3.61 -3.30
CA ARG A 97 23.09 3.51 -3.78
C ARG A 97 23.87 2.54 -2.89
N THR A 98 24.69 1.70 -3.48
CA THR A 98 25.51 0.72 -2.75
C THR A 98 26.79 0.42 -3.51
N THR A 99 27.87 0.17 -2.76
CA THR A 99 29.16 -0.28 -3.32
C THR A 99 29.33 -1.80 -3.23
N THR A 100 28.66 -2.48 -2.28
CA THR A 100 28.95 -3.87 -1.92
C THR A 100 27.72 -4.77 -1.80
N ALA A 101 26.50 -4.21 -1.75
CA ALA A 101 25.30 -4.97 -1.42
C ALA A 101 24.33 -5.15 -2.62
N ALA A 102 24.81 -5.00 -3.87
CA ALA A 102 23.93 -5.08 -5.05
C ALA A 102 23.23 -6.45 -5.12
N ASP A 103 23.93 -7.55 -4.88
CA ASP A 103 23.35 -8.90 -4.91
C ASP A 103 22.29 -9.08 -3.81
N PHE A 104 22.55 -8.57 -2.60
CA PHE A 104 21.58 -8.62 -1.49
C PHE A 104 20.27 -7.92 -1.88
N PHE A 105 20.35 -6.74 -2.45
CA PHE A 105 19.16 -5.99 -2.89
C PHE A 105 18.52 -6.62 -4.13
N GLY A 106 19.31 -7.25 -5.00
CA GLY A 106 18.80 -8.03 -6.13
C GLY A 106 17.86 -9.17 -5.70
N LEU A 107 18.19 -9.88 -4.60
CA LEU A 107 17.30 -10.88 -4.00
C LEU A 107 15.98 -10.30 -3.44
N LEU A 108 15.92 -8.99 -3.22
CA LEU A 108 14.72 -8.26 -2.78
C LEU A 108 13.98 -7.60 -3.94
N GLY A 109 14.37 -7.88 -5.19
CA GLY A 109 13.71 -7.40 -6.40
C GLY A 109 14.24 -6.06 -6.95
N PHE A 110 15.29 -5.50 -6.35
CA PHE A 110 15.94 -4.32 -6.91
C PHE A 110 16.72 -4.69 -8.18
N ARG A 111 16.75 -3.78 -9.13
CA ARG A 111 17.51 -3.91 -10.38
C ARG A 111 18.45 -2.72 -10.57
N MET A 112 19.50 -2.90 -11.31
CA MET A 112 20.39 -1.81 -11.72
C MET A 112 19.59 -0.75 -12.48
N ALA A 113 19.87 0.50 -12.16
CA ALA A 113 19.28 1.67 -12.82
C ALA A 113 20.35 2.52 -13.44
N ALA A 114 20.10 3.00 -14.65
CA ALA A 114 20.99 3.93 -15.32
C ALA A 114 20.90 5.32 -14.64
N PRO A 115 22.03 6.04 -14.48
CA PRO A 115 22.06 7.33 -13.76
C PRO A 115 21.08 8.36 -14.29
N GLU A 116 20.83 8.37 -15.59
CA GLU A 116 19.88 9.29 -16.26
C GLU A 116 18.42 9.03 -15.88
N THR A 117 18.10 7.83 -15.41
CA THR A 117 16.73 7.46 -15.00
C THR A 117 16.39 7.90 -13.57
N VAL A 118 17.36 8.37 -12.80
CA VAL A 118 17.16 8.86 -11.43
C VAL A 118 16.25 10.09 -11.46
N PRO A 119 15.12 10.08 -10.73
CA PRO A 119 14.23 11.24 -10.62
C PRO A 119 14.98 12.50 -10.16
N GLU A 120 14.63 13.65 -10.74
CA GLU A 120 15.29 14.92 -10.42
C GLU A 120 15.22 15.24 -8.91
N ALA A 121 14.05 15.00 -8.30
CA ALA A 121 13.87 15.21 -6.86
C ALA A 121 14.85 14.39 -6.00
N LEU A 122 15.24 13.18 -6.43
CA LEU A 122 16.22 12.35 -5.73
C LEU A 122 17.66 12.84 -5.87
N ARG A 123 17.96 13.55 -6.94
CA ARG A 123 19.33 14.07 -7.19
C ARG A 123 19.76 15.12 -6.16
N THR A 124 18.82 15.70 -5.42
CA THR A 124 19.09 16.64 -4.32
C THR A 124 19.55 15.95 -3.03
N SER A 125 19.36 14.64 -2.91
CA SER A 125 19.83 13.87 -1.76
C SER A 125 21.34 13.87 -1.64
N ALA A 126 21.86 13.92 -0.41
CA ALA A 126 23.28 13.82 -0.12
C ALA A 126 23.93 12.56 -0.76
N ALA A 127 23.19 11.46 -0.87
CA ALA A 127 23.67 10.23 -1.49
C ALA A 127 24.01 10.40 -2.98
N PHE A 128 23.33 11.30 -3.69
CA PHE A 128 23.61 11.65 -5.08
C PHE A 128 24.50 12.88 -5.23
N GLN A 129 24.72 13.63 -4.15
CA GLN A 129 25.57 14.84 -4.09
C GLN A 129 27.01 14.53 -3.58
N GLY A 130 27.47 13.28 -3.72
CA GLY A 130 28.83 12.89 -3.37
C GLY A 130 29.02 12.23 -2.01
N ALA A 131 27.99 12.05 -1.20
CA ALA A 131 28.10 11.29 0.05
C ALA A 131 28.38 9.79 -0.17
N CYS A 132 27.95 9.23 -1.31
CA CYS A 132 28.33 7.89 -1.74
C CYS A 132 29.51 7.95 -2.71
N PRO A 133 30.43 6.98 -2.67
CA PRO A 133 31.56 6.89 -3.61
C PRO A 133 31.12 6.88 -5.08
N ASP A 134 31.95 7.41 -5.98
CA ASP A 134 31.66 7.50 -7.41
C ASP A 134 31.37 6.15 -8.08
N GLY A 135 31.93 5.06 -7.57
CA GLY A 135 31.67 3.68 -8.04
C GLY A 135 30.44 3.01 -7.47
N ALA A 136 29.60 3.71 -6.66
CA ALA A 136 28.42 3.11 -6.08
C ALA A 136 27.35 2.84 -7.15
N ALA A 137 26.89 1.58 -7.21
CA ALA A 137 25.78 1.16 -8.05
C ALA A 137 24.48 1.86 -7.60
N THR A 138 23.71 2.32 -8.56
CA THR A 138 22.34 2.83 -8.33
C THR A 138 21.36 1.71 -8.62
N LEU A 139 20.49 1.40 -7.66
CA LEU A 139 19.46 0.39 -7.82
C LEU A 139 18.07 1.00 -7.63
N LEU A 140 17.10 0.39 -8.29
CA LEU A 140 15.68 0.76 -8.31
C LEU A 140 14.82 -0.47 -8.04
N LEU A 141 13.83 -0.33 -7.17
CA LEU A 141 12.66 -1.18 -7.08
C LEU A 141 11.44 -0.36 -7.50
N ASP A 142 10.78 -0.78 -8.57
CA ASP A 142 9.51 -0.20 -9.00
C ASP A 142 8.39 -0.77 -8.14
N LEU A 143 7.73 0.09 -7.39
CA LEU A 143 6.61 -0.27 -6.53
C LEU A 143 5.26 -0.18 -7.24
N ARG A 144 5.24 0.37 -8.48
CA ARG A 144 4.03 0.41 -9.29
C ARG A 144 3.57 -1.02 -9.55
N PRO A 145 2.32 -1.32 -9.32
CA PRO A 145 1.85 -2.70 -9.32
C PRO A 145 1.77 -3.35 -10.71
N GLY A 146 2.21 -2.67 -11.78
CA GLY A 146 2.16 -3.21 -13.15
C GLY A 146 0.73 -3.44 -13.66
N VAL A 147 -0.22 -2.66 -13.14
CA VAL A 147 -1.62 -2.69 -13.56
C VAL A 147 -2.07 -1.31 -14.04
N THR A 148 -3.06 -1.31 -14.94
CA THR A 148 -3.80 -0.12 -15.35
C THR A 148 -5.22 -0.18 -14.79
N VAL A 149 -5.79 0.97 -14.45
CA VAL A 149 -7.20 1.06 -14.03
C VAL A 149 -8.01 1.66 -15.15
N ARG A 150 -9.10 0.97 -15.53
CA ARG A 150 -10.02 1.39 -16.58
C ARG A 150 -11.48 1.14 -16.19
N PRO A 151 -12.46 1.77 -16.86
CA PRO A 151 -13.86 1.38 -16.75
C PRO A 151 -14.06 -0.10 -17.08
N ALA A 152 -14.93 -0.76 -16.32
CA ALA A 152 -15.26 -2.18 -16.53
C ALA A 152 -16.12 -2.38 -17.79
N ARG A 153 -15.94 -3.52 -18.44
CA ARG A 153 -16.71 -4.01 -19.58
C ARG A 153 -17.49 -5.25 -19.18
N ALA A 154 -18.45 -5.66 -19.99
CA ALA A 154 -19.23 -6.88 -19.74
C ALA A 154 -18.33 -8.13 -19.65
N ASP A 155 -17.30 -8.22 -20.47
CA ASP A 155 -16.37 -9.34 -20.52
C ASP A 155 -15.52 -9.47 -19.25
N ASP A 156 -15.38 -8.41 -18.44
CA ASP A 156 -14.66 -8.44 -17.17
C ASP A 156 -15.47 -9.16 -16.07
N MET A 157 -16.78 -9.32 -16.26
CA MET A 157 -17.68 -9.74 -15.18
C MET A 157 -17.42 -11.17 -14.70
N ALA A 158 -16.85 -12.03 -15.51
CA ALA A 158 -16.40 -13.36 -15.07
C ALA A 158 -15.27 -13.26 -14.02
N ALA A 159 -14.23 -12.49 -14.30
CA ALA A 159 -13.12 -12.28 -13.37
C ALA A 159 -13.55 -11.51 -12.10
N VAL A 160 -14.43 -10.51 -12.25
CA VAL A 160 -15.04 -9.78 -11.13
C VAL A 160 -15.83 -10.72 -10.22
N LEU A 161 -16.59 -11.66 -10.81
CA LEU A 161 -17.34 -12.66 -10.08
C LEU A 161 -16.42 -13.58 -9.28
N ASP A 162 -15.35 -14.07 -9.88
CA ASP A 162 -14.38 -14.94 -9.22
C ASP A 162 -13.75 -14.26 -8.01
N ILE A 163 -13.34 -12.99 -8.15
CA ILE A 163 -12.80 -12.18 -7.05
C ILE A 163 -13.86 -12.03 -5.95
N TYR A 164 -15.10 -11.69 -6.29
CA TYR A 164 -16.16 -11.48 -5.30
C TYR A 164 -16.52 -12.78 -4.57
N ASN A 165 -16.72 -13.87 -5.30
CA ASN A 165 -17.10 -15.15 -4.71
C ASN A 165 -15.98 -15.75 -3.85
N HIS A 166 -14.71 -15.49 -4.19
CA HIS A 166 -13.60 -15.80 -3.30
C HIS A 166 -13.76 -15.10 -1.94
N GLU A 167 -14.09 -13.80 -1.92
CA GLU A 167 -14.33 -13.07 -0.66
C GLU A 167 -15.56 -13.57 0.10
N VAL A 168 -16.61 -13.96 -0.61
CA VAL A 168 -17.79 -14.58 0.03
C VAL A 168 -17.39 -15.84 0.82
N ARG A 169 -16.56 -16.69 0.22
CA ARG A 169 -16.14 -17.95 0.83
C ARG A 169 -15.10 -17.82 1.95
N THR A 170 -14.21 -16.81 1.86
CA THR A 170 -12.96 -16.84 2.63
C THR A 170 -12.74 -15.66 3.56
N SER A 171 -13.53 -14.59 3.45
CA SER A 171 -13.26 -13.35 4.19
C SER A 171 -14.52 -12.69 4.76
N THR A 172 -14.31 -11.73 5.66
CA THR A 172 -15.33 -10.84 6.21
C THR A 172 -15.45 -9.52 5.44
N ALA A 173 -14.76 -9.38 4.30
CA ALA A 173 -14.85 -8.20 3.44
C ALA A 173 -16.23 -8.02 2.79
N THR A 174 -17.04 -9.06 2.79
CA THR A 174 -18.48 -9.01 2.46
C THR A 174 -19.25 -9.86 3.46
N TYR A 175 -20.46 -9.40 3.81
CA TYR A 175 -21.37 -10.11 4.72
C TYR A 175 -22.33 -11.06 4.01
N GLN A 176 -22.13 -11.29 2.70
CA GLN A 176 -22.90 -12.28 1.94
C GLN A 176 -22.44 -13.71 2.28
N TYR A 177 -23.41 -14.61 2.32
CA TYR A 177 -23.21 -16.05 2.56
C TYR A 177 -23.27 -16.86 1.27
N ALA A 178 -24.15 -16.47 0.36
CA ALA A 178 -24.31 -17.11 -0.94
C ALA A 178 -23.41 -16.47 -1.99
N GLU A 179 -22.75 -17.28 -2.77
CA GLU A 179 -22.05 -16.86 -3.96
C GLU A 179 -23.03 -16.30 -5.01
N ARG A 180 -22.57 -15.35 -5.81
CA ARG A 180 -23.33 -14.87 -6.96
C ARG A 180 -23.19 -15.82 -8.13
N THR A 181 -24.21 -15.91 -8.93
CA THR A 181 -24.18 -16.52 -10.25
C THR A 181 -23.62 -15.54 -11.31
N PRO A 182 -23.15 -16.03 -12.46
CA PRO A 182 -22.74 -15.18 -13.58
C PRO A 182 -23.83 -14.21 -14.03
N GLN A 183 -25.09 -14.66 -14.04
CA GLN A 183 -26.23 -13.84 -14.43
C GLN A 183 -26.45 -12.67 -13.45
N GLU A 184 -26.44 -12.93 -12.14
CA GLU A 184 -26.60 -11.89 -11.12
C GLU A 184 -25.46 -10.86 -11.15
N GLN A 185 -24.22 -11.31 -11.42
CA GLN A 185 -23.08 -10.40 -11.55
C GLN A 185 -23.22 -9.47 -12.76
N LEU A 186 -23.64 -10.01 -13.89
CA LEU A 186 -23.87 -9.22 -15.10
C LEU A 186 -25.03 -8.23 -14.92
N GLU A 187 -26.13 -8.66 -14.30
CA GLU A 187 -27.28 -7.79 -13.98
C GLU A 187 -26.89 -6.65 -13.03
N GLN A 188 -26.05 -6.94 -12.03
CA GLN A 188 -25.57 -5.94 -11.09
C GLN A 188 -24.68 -4.88 -11.77
N TRP A 189 -23.80 -5.31 -12.68
CA TRP A 189 -22.99 -4.40 -13.50
C TRP A 189 -23.89 -3.56 -14.41
N ALA A 190 -24.82 -4.19 -15.14
CA ALA A 190 -25.73 -3.51 -16.02
C ALA A 190 -26.63 -2.49 -15.30
N ALA A 191 -27.08 -2.81 -14.08
CA ALA A 191 -27.82 -1.87 -13.23
C ALA A 191 -26.98 -0.63 -12.90
N LYS A 192 -25.71 -0.81 -12.49
CA LYS A 192 -24.81 0.33 -12.23
C LYS A 192 -24.55 1.18 -13.47
N GLN A 193 -24.46 0.57 -14.65
CA GLN A 193 -24.33 1.32 -15.92
C GLN A 193 -25.59 2.16 -16.19
N ARG A 194 -26.80 1.58 -16.06
CA ARG A 194 -28.08 2.31 -16.23
C ARG A 194 -28.22 3.49 -15.27
N ASP A 195 -27.80 3.29 -14.00
CA ASP A 195 -27.87 4.32 -12.96
C ASP A 195 -26.74 5.37 -13.11
N GLY A 196 -25.79 5.16 -14.02
CA GLY A 196 -24.64 6.04 -14.23
C GLY A 196 -23.62 5.97 -13.08
N HIS A 197 -23.56 4.86 -12.36
CA HIS A 197 -22.58 4.64 -11.31
C HIS A 197 -21.26 4.09 -11.87
N GLY A 198 -20.12 4.55 -11.33
CA GLY A 198 -18.79 4.09 -11.77
C GLY A 198 -18.50 2.65 -11.36
N PHE A 199 -17.91 1.91 -12.29
CA PHE A 199 -17.38 0.57 -12.09
C PHE A 199 -16.04 0.47 -12.81
N PHE A 200 -14.96 0.21 -12.07
CA PHE A 200 -13.60 0.19 -12.59
C PHE A 200 -12.92 -1.13 -12.24
N VAL A 201 -12.05 -1.59 -13.13
CA VAL A 201 -11.20 -2.76 -12.94
C VAL A 201 -9.74 -2.38 -12.99
N ALA A 202 -8.91 -3.13 -12.27
CA ALA A 202 -7.46 -3.12 -12.38
C ALA A 202 -7.03 -4.30 -13.24
N GLU A 203 -6.33 -4.02 -14.35
CA GLU A 203 -5.93 -4.99 -15.36
C GLU A 203 -4.41 -5.02 -15.49
N THR A 204 -3.83 -6.21 -15.55
CA THR A 204 -2.39 -6.40 -15.83
C THR A 204 -2.07 -6.15 -17.30
N ALA A 205 -0.80 -6.02 -17.63
CA ALA A 205 -0.35 -5.93 -19.04
C ALA A 205 -0.71 -7.17 -19.87
N ALA A 206 -0.97 -8.32 -19.23
CA ALA A 206 -1.43 -9.56 -19.87
C ALA A 206 -2.96 -9.61 -20.04
N GLY A 207 -3.70 -8.57 -19.65
CA GLY A 207 -5.16 -8.52 -19.77
C GLY A 207 -5.91 -9.22 -18.61
N GLU A 208 -5.23 -9.63 -17.55
CA GLU A 208 -5.86 -10.25 -16.37
C GLU A 208 -6.47 -9.19 -15.47
N VAL A 209 -7.75 -9.31 -15.12
CA VAL A 209 -8.42 -8.46 -14.12
C VAL A 209 -8.09 -8.98 -12.71
N VAL A 210 -7.40 -8.15 -11.94
CA VAL A 210 -6.87 -8.50 -10.60
C VAL A 210 -7.57 -7.78 -9.45
N GLY A 211 -8.52 -6.93 -9.77
CA GLY A 211 -9.33 -6.23 -8.78
C GLY A 211 -10.35 -5.32 -9.43
N TYR A 212 -11.32 -4.90 -8.64
CA TYR A 212 -12.34 -3.95 -9.08
C TYR A 212 -12.81 -3.05 -7.94
N ALA A 213 -13.36 -1.90 -8.32
CA ALA A 213 -14.10 -1.04 -7.41
C ALA A 213 -15.30 -0.41 -8.11
N CYS A 214 -16.36 -0.21 -7.36
CA CYS A 214 -17.58 0.42 -7.86
C CYS A 214 -18.28 1.16 -6.72
N TYR A 215 -19.34 1.91 -7.06
CA TYR A 215 -20.19 2.49 -6.06
C TYR A 215 -21.68 2.41 -6.46
N GLY A 216 -22.57 2.70 -5.53
CA GLY A 216 -24.01 2.84 -5.73
C GLY A 216 -24.61 3.75 -4.66
N LEU A 217 -25.92 3.96 -4.66
CA LEU A 217 -26.59 4.70 -3.60
C LEU A 217 -26.37 4.04 -2.24
N PHE A 218 -26.09 4.85 -1.22
CA PHE A 218 -25.92 4.35 0.15
C PHE A 218 -27.21 3.78 0.73
N ARG A 219 -28.34 4.45 0.52
CA ARG A 219 -29.67 4.02 0.93
C ARG A 219 -30.72 4.41 -0.10
N PRO A 220 -31.74 3.57 -0.37
CA PRO A 220 -32.74 3.81 -1.41
C PRO A 220 -33.87 4.77 -0.96
N ARG A 221 -33.52 5.90 -0.33
CA ARG A 221 -34.45 6.94 0.09
C ARG A 221 -33.99 8.28 -0.43
N GLU A 222 -34.93 9.14 -0.81
CA GLU A 222 -34.65 10.41 -1.49
C GLU A 222 -33.69 11.33 -0.72
N GLY A 223 -33.78 11.42 0.59
CA GLY A 223 -32.84 12.20 1.42
C GLY A 223 -31.40 11.72 1.36
N TRP A 224 -31.14 10.50 0.88
CA TRP A 224 -29.79 9.92 0.73
C TRP A 224 -29.24 10.01 -0.70
N ARG A 225 -29.95 10.68 -1.63
CA ARG A 225 -29.58 10.72 -3.06
C ARG A 225 -28.18 11.26 -3.37
N PHE A 226 -27.57 11.99 -2.42
CA PHE A 226 -26.21 12.54 -2.53
C PHE A 226 -25.17 11.75 -1.73
N ALA A 227 -25.56 10.62 -1.14
CA ALA A 227 -24.65 9.72 -0.43
C ALA A 227 -24.49 8.42 -1.23
N CYS A 228 -23.26 8.01 -1.47
CA CYS A 228 -22.96 6.75 -2.13
C CYS A 228 -22.13 5.82 -1.22
N GLU A 229 -22.24 4.51 -1.48
CA GLU A 229 -21.45 3.47 -0.86
C GLU A 229 -20.57 2.81 -1.91
N HIS A 230 -19.30 2.70 -1.64
CA HIS A 230 -18.36 2.02 -2.53
C HIS A 230 -18.09 0.58 -2.09
N SER A 231 -17.58 -0.20 -3.03
CA SER A 231 -16.98 -1.52 -2.79
C SER A 231 -15.65 -1.58 -3.53
N VAL A 232 -14.64 -2.19 -2.91
CA VAL A 232 -13.33 -2.46 -3.52
C VAL A 232 -12.86 -3.85 -3.12
N TYR A 233 -12.50 -4.65 -4.11
CA TYR A 233 -12.02 -6.03 -3.91
C TYR A 233 -10.82 -6.31 -4.80
N LEU A 234 -9.88 -7.10 -4.28
CA LEU A 234 -8.66 -7.49 -4.98
C LEU A 234 -8.46 -9.00 -4.88
N HIS A 235 -8.00 -9.59 -5.96
CA HIS A 235 -7.47 -10.95 -5.92
C HIS A 235 -6.37 -11.06 -4.84
N ALA A 236 -6.38 -12.11 -4.04
CA ALA A 236 -5.56 -12.25 -2.83
C ALA A 236 -4.05 -12.00 -3.08
N GLN A 237 -3.53 -12.52 -4.20
CA GLN A 237 -2.12 -12.39 -4.59
C GLN A 237 -1.70 -10.96 -4.98
N TRP A 238 -2.67 -10.07 -5.22
CA TRP A 238 -2.43 -8.69 -5.65
C TRP A 238 -2.64 -7.66 -4.54
N ARG A 239 -2.95 -8.11 -3.33
CA ARG A 239 -3.10 -7.23 -2.16
C ARG A 239 -1.73 -6.69 -1.69
N GLY A 240 -1.75 -5.59 -0.94
CA GLY A 240 -0.54 -4.96 -0.40
C GLY A 240 0.31 -4.21 -1.44
N ARG A 241 -0.17 -4.04 -2.68
CA ARG A 241 0.55 -3.40 -3.80
C ARG A 241 0.00 -2.02 -4.18
N GLY A 242 -0.82 -1.39 -3.33
CA GLY A 242 -1.41 -0.07 -3.61
C GLY A 242 -2.57 -0.05 -4.61
N ILE A 243 -2.95 -1.19 -5.21
CA ILE A 243 -3.97 -1.28 -6.27
C ILE A 243 -5.35 -0.80 -5.81
N ALA A 244 -5.73 -1.05 -4.54
CA ALA A 244 -7.00 -0.58 -3.99
C ALA A 244 -7.09 0.96 -4.07
N ARG A 245 -6.01 1.68 -3.76
CA ARG A 245 -5.96 3.16 -3.88
C ARG A 245 -6.08 3.60 -5.33
N MET A 246 -5.42 2.90 -6.26
CA MET A 246 -5.52 3.19 -7.70
C MET A 246 -6.95 3.01 -8.22
N LEU A 247 -7.68 1.99 -7.76
CA LEU A 247 -9.09 1.75 -8.09
C LEU A 247 -10.02 2.79 -7.47
N MET A 248 -9.79 3.15 -6.21
CA MET A 248 -10.64 4.10 -5.50
C MET A 248 -10.53 5.53 -6.02
N ALA A 249 -9.36 5.95 -6.52
CA ALA A 249 -9.16 7.29 -7.05
C ALA A 249 -10.17 7.65 -8.18
N PRO A 250 -10.30 6.88 -9.27
CA PRO A 250 -11.30 7.16 -10.30
C PRO A 250 -12.75 6.94 -9.82
N VAL A 251 -13.00 6.03 -8.86
CA VAL A 251 -14.33 5.85 -8.23
C VAL A 251 -14.76 7.13 -7.53
N MET A 252 -13.92 7.70 -6.67
CA MET A 252 -14.20 8.96 -5.96
C MET A 252 -14.37 10.13 -6.94
N ALA A 253 -13.46 10.26 -7.91
CA ALA A 253 -13.52 11.30 -8.92
C ALA A 253 -14.81 11.19 -9.77
N HIS A 254 -15.22 9.97 -10.13
CA HIS A 254 -16.46 9.74 -10.88
C HIS A 254 -17.70 10.11 -10.05
N ALA A 255 -17.77 9.66 -8.79
CA ALA A 255 -18.89 9.99 -7.89
C ALA A 255 -19.02 11.51 -7.68
N ARG A 256 -17.88 12.20 -7.47
CA ARG A 256 -17.84 13.67 -7.37
C ARG A 256 -18.44 14.35 -8.62
N ARG A 257 -18.02 13.94 -9.82
CA ARG A 257 -18.56 14.49 -11.08
C ARG A 257 -20.06 14.20 -11.27
N ARG A 258 -20.57 13.12 -10.68
CA ARG A 258 -21.99 12.78 -10.67
C ARG A 258 -22.79 13.56 -9.62
N GLY A 259 -22.16 14.43 -8.85
CA GLY A 259 -22.81 15.28 -7.85
C GLY A 259 -23.05 14.60 -6.49
N PHE A 260 -22.41 13.46 -6.23
CA PHE A 260 -22.42 12.90 -4.88
C PHE A 260 -21.61 13.78 -3.95
N HIS A 261 -22.09 13.98 -2.73
CA HIS A 261 -21.49 14.81 -1.71
C HIS A 261 -20.66 14.01 -0.73
N THR A 262 -21.05 12.78 -0.45
CA THR A 262 -20.36 11.91 0.51
C THR A 262 -20.27 10.48 0.01
N MET A 263 -19.14 9.84 0.31
CA MET A 263 -18.92 8.42 0.03
C MET A 263 -18.69 7.67 1.34
N VAL A 264 -19.37 6.55 1.49
CA VAL A 264 -19.30 5.65 2.66
C VAL A 264 -18.65 4.34 2.26
N GLY A 265 -17.85 3.79 3.15
CA GLY A 265 -17.37 2.40 3.10
C GLY A 265 -17.83 1.65 4.34
N VAL A 266 -18.17 0.37 4.19
CA VAL A 266 -18.59 -0.52 5.27
C VAL A 266 -17.52 -1.61 5.39
N ILE A 267 -16.85 -1.70 6.53
CA ILE A 267 -15.64 -2.49 6.71
C ILE A 267 -15.75 -3.29 8.02
N ASP A 268 -15.28 -4.55 8.02
CA ASP A 268 -14.99 -5.26 9.27
C ASP A 268 -13.96 -4.45 10.07
N ALA A 269 -14.31 -3.98 11.27
CA ALA A 269 -13.45 -3.13 12.09
C ALA A 269 -12.09 -3.77 12.43
N SER A 270 -12.00 -5.11 12.38
CA SER A 270 -10.74 -5.83 12.57
C SER A 270 -9.82 -5.77 11.35
N ASN A 271 -10.31 -5.33 10.17
CA ASN A 271 -9.50 -5.18 8.96
C ASN A 271 -8.71 -3.86 8.99
N ALA A 272 -7.70 -3.81 9.83
CA ALA A 272 -6.86 -2.62 10.01
C ALA A 272 -6.18 -2.15 8.71
N ALA A 273 -5.86 -3.06 7.78
CA ALA A 273 -5.27 -2.69 6.50
C ALA A 273 -6.26 -1.90 5.63
N SER A 274 -7.53 -2.32 5.60
CA SER A 274 -8.58 -1.59 4.88
C SER A 274 -8.85 -0.23 5.53
N VAL A 275 -8.95 -0.16 6.86
CA VAL A 275 -9.15 1.12 7.56
C VAL A 275 -8.04 2.12 7.23
N ARG A 276 -6.76 1.72 7.41
CA ARG A 276 -5.61 2.58 7.07
C ARG A 276 -5.60 3.03 5.59
N MET A 277 -5.95 2.14 4.66
CA MET A 277 -6.03 2.49 3.25
C MET A 277 -7.06 3.60 3.00
N HIS A 278 -8.23 3.50 3.63
CA HIS A 278 -9.28 4.51 3.52
C HIS A 278 -8.88 5.84 4.18
N GLU A 279 -8.29 5.79 5.38
CA GLU A 279 -7.78 7.00 6.07
C GLU A 279 -6.74 7.74 5.22
N ALA A 280 -5.82 7.00 4.58
CA ALA A 280 -4.83 7.57 3.66
C ALA A 280 -5.44 8.19 2.40
N MET A 281 -6.70 7.91 2.10
CA MET A 281 -7.49 8.52 1.01
C MET A 281 -8.45 9.63 1.48
N GLY A 282 -8.35 10.04 2.75
CA GLY A 282 -9.16 11.11 3.31
C GLY A 282 -10.49 10.67 3.92
N PHE A 283 -10.73 9.37 4.02
CA PHE A 283 -11.85 8.87 4.81
C PHE A 283 -11.57 8.99 6.30
N ARG A 284 -12.63 9.10 7.08
CA ARG A 284 -12.56 9.04 8.55
C ARG A 284 -13.54 8.00 9.05
N VAL A 285 -13.23 7.33 10.15
CA VAL A 285 -14.19 6.44 10.82
C VAL A 285 -15.30 7.32 11.40
N ALA A 286 -16.50 7.22 10.82
CA ALA A 286 -17.70 7.94 11.25
C ALA A 286 -18.36 7.26 12.45
N GLY A 287 -18.18 5.97 12.61
CA GLY A 287 -18.70 5.19 13.75
C GLY A 287 -18.46 3.69 13.58
N VAL A 288 -18.63 2.97 14.68
CA VAL A 288 -18.55 1.50 14.71
C VAL A 288 -19.86 0.95 15.27
N LEU A 289 -20.51 0.09 14.50
CA LEU A 289 -21.66 -0.67 14.94
C LEU A 289 -21.14 -1.99 15.57
N ARG A 290 -21.22 -2.09 16.88
CA ARG A 290 -20.76 -3.29 17.59
C ARG A 290 -21.65 -4.48 17.22
N GLU A 291 -21.04 -5.61 16.94
CA GLU A 291 -21.73 -6.86 16.60
C GLU A 291 -22.79 -6.68 15.50
N GLY A 292 -22.55 -5.72 14.59
CA GLY A 292 -23.45 -5.37 13.49
C GLY A 292 -23.44 -6.35 12.33
N GLY A 293 -22.47 -7.25 12.27
CA GLY A 293 -22.36 -8.33 11.29
C GLY A 293 -22.18 -9.69 11.96
N TYR A 294 -22.53 -10.76 11.23
CA TYR A 294 -22.27 -12.11 11.67
C TYR A 294 -21.78 -12.95 10.50
N LYS A 295 -20.63 -13.60 10.61
CA LYS A 295 -20.09 -14.49 9.57
C LYS A 295 -19.08 -15.48 10.16
N PHE A 296 -18.98 -16.66 9.59
CA PHE A 296 -18.08 -17.73 10.06
C PHE A 296 -18.25 -18.06 11.55
N GLY A 297 -19.49 -18.05 12.05
CA GLY A 297 -19.80 -18.41 13.43
C GLY A 297 -19.45 -17.35 14.48
N ARG A 298 -19.13 -16.09 14.08
CA ARG A 298 -18.77 -15.02 15.00
C ARG A 298 -19.44 -13.68 14.68
N TRP A 299 -19.69 -12.90 15.71
CA TRP A 299 -20.11 -11.51 15.59
C TRP A 299 -18.94 -10.61 15.14
N LEU A 300 -19.24 -9.63 14.34
CA LEU A 300 -18.28 -8.71 13.74
C LEU A 300 -18.67 -7.27 14.04
N ASP A 301 -17.72 -6.48 14.50
CA ASP A 301 -17.89 -5.03 14.59
C ASP A 301 -17.75 -4.43 13.19
N VAL A 302 -18.68 -3.55 12.84
CA VAL A 302 -18.76 -2.94 11.51
C VAL A 302 -18.38 -1.46 11.58
N ALA A 303 -17.25 -1.11 11.01
CA ALA A 303 -16.81 0.27 10.88
C ALA A 303 -17.43 0.93 9.64
N PHE A 304 -18.02 2.11 9.82
CA PHE A 304 -18.44 3.00 8.74
C PHE A 304 -17.34 4.05 8.56
N VAL A 305 -16.70 4.06 7.40
CA VAL A 305 -15.76 5.10 7.01
C VAL A 305 -16.42 6.05 6.02
N GLN A 306 -16.12 7.34 6.12
CA GLN A 306 -16.77 8.39 5.32
C GLN A 306 -15.74 9.37 4.77
N ALA A 307 -15.87 9.73 3.50
CA ALA A 307 -15.17 10.86 2.88
C ALA A 307 -16.19 11.85 2.30
N MET A 308 -15.86 13.16 2.42
CA MET A 308 -16.55 14.21 1.65
C MET A 308 -15.94 14.25 0.23
N LEU A 309 -16.79 14.29 -0.78
CA LEU A 309 -16.38 14.26 -2.20
C LEU A 309 -16.20 15.64 -2.80
#